data_b69286c2c635af469e58544afd0bbf53
#
_entry.id   b69286c2c635af469e58544afd0bbf53
#
_cell.length_a   1.000
_cell.length_b   1.000
_cell.length_c   1.000
_cell.angle_alpha   90.00
_cell.angle_beta   90.00
_cell.angle_gamma   90.00
#
_symmetry.space_group_name_H-M   'P 1'
#
loop_
_entity.id
_entity.type
_entity.pdbx_description
1 polymer ?
#
loop_
_entity_poly.entity_id
_entity_poly.type
_entity_poly.pdbx_seq_one_letter_code
_entity_poly.pdbx_strand_id
1 'polypeptide(L)'
;MNESPVPLDCGMSLPVAAVAPPRFDTLPLDPKLLRAVVDSGYTAMTPIQAKAIPVVLEGRDVMGAAQTGTGKTAAFSIPLLQRMLKHESSSMSPARHPVRAVVLAPTRELADQVAQNVIAYAKHTQLRVACVFGGVDIKPQAAQLKAGVEVLIATPGRLLDHIEAKNCALHQVEYVVLDEADRMLDIGFLPDLQRILSYLPKTRQTLLFSATFSPEIKRLASSYLQDPELVEVARPNATATNVQQRFFAVGDDGKRALMKHIWREQGSKQAIVFMNSKLGAARLSRTLEREGIKASALHGDKSQDERLKTLASFKAGEIDLLIATDVAGRGLDIAELPLVFNFDVPFNAEDYIHRIGRTGRAGALGVAVTFISPSDARLVGDIEKLIKRKLDCEPLPTLDDERPPRSERPPRSDFAERPARSERRDEDAAVPRARSNYSPRPAPRSTDPFFDRPYEASTGATSPVWEQAAEAQRKPSGPSRYIKPKRQMAALFAPKQVVEADGGSDYDASQEKIAG
;
A
#
# COMPACT_ATOMS: atom_id res chain seq x y z
N MET A 1 3.49 -75.45 -26.98
CA MET A 1 3.49 -74.39 -26.01
C MET A 1 3.45 -73.09 -26.76
N ASN A 2 2.24 -72.51 -26.88
CA ASN A 2 1.98 -71.28 -27.64
C ASN A 2 1.96 -70.12 -26.65
N GLU A 3 2.95 -69.22 -26.79
CA GLU A 3 2.87 -67.90 -26.14
C GLU A 3 2.31 -66.89 -27.13
N SER A 4 1.15 -66.33 -26.79
CA SER A 4 0.52 -65.25 -27.53
C SER A 4 1.13 -63.91 -27.10
N PRO A 5 1.42 -62.96 -28.00
CA PRO A 5 1.91 -61.65 -27.64
C PRO A 5 0.81 -60.74 -27.11
N VAL A 6 1.08 -60.08 -26.00
CA VAL A 6 0.24 -59.03 -25.37
C VAL A 6 0.33 -57.77 -26.25
N PRO A 7 -0.76 -57.09 -26.62
CA PRO A 7 -0.68 -55.83 -27.33
C PRO A 7 -0.30 -54.71 -26.39
N LEU A 8 0.77 -53.98 -26.68
CA LEU A 8 1.15 -52.69 -26.11
C LEU A 8 0.15 -51.63 -26.58
N ASP A 9 -0.77 -51.28 -25.72
CA ASP A 9 -1.66 -50.13 -25.89
C ASP A 9 -0.84 -48.84 -25.70
N CYS A 10 -0.44 -48.29 -26.83
CA CYS A 10 0.25 -46.98 -26.89
C CYS A 10 -0.82 -45.90 -26.86
N GLY A 11 -1.30 -45.57 -25.63
CA GLY A 11 -2.22 -44.47 -25.40
C GLY A 11 -1.57 -43.13 -25.76
N MET A 12 -1.60 -42.77 -27.04
CA MET A 12 -1.35 -41.40 -27.50
C MET A 12 -2.51 -40.53 -26.99
N SER A 13 -2.27 -39.86 -25.85
CA SER A 13 -3.08 -38.72 -25.44
C SER A 13 -2.90 -37.62 -26.49
N LEU A 14 -3.95 -37.40 -27.27
CA LEU A 14 -4.04 -36.26 -28.18
C LEU A 14 -3.81 -34.97 -27.38
N PRO A 15 -3.01 -34.04 -27.89
CA PRO A 15 -2.85 -32.75 -27.22
C PRO A 15 -4.22 -32.06 -27.16
N VAL A 16 -4.69 -31.74 -25.97
CA VAL A 16 -5.89 -30.92 -25.78
C VAL A 16 -5.67 -29.63 -26.58
N ALA A 17 -6.46 -29.46 -27.63
CA ALA A 17 -6.41 -28.27 -28.46
C ALA A 17 -6.50 -27.04 -27.53
N ALA A 18 -5.50 -26.18 -27.53
CA ALA A 18 -5.49 -24.96 -26.77
C ALA A 18 -6.67 -24.11 -27.25
N VAL A 19 -7.71 -24.00 -26.42
CA VAL A 19 -8.87 -23.14 -26.71
C VAL A 19 -8.34 -21.71 -26.84
N ALA A 20 -8.59 -21.11 -28.02
CA ALA A 20 -8.18 -19.73 -28.25
C ALA A 20 -8.74 -18.81 -27.13
N PRO A 21 -7.96 -17.88 -26.61
CA PRO A 21 -8.43 -17.01 -25.54
C PRO A 21 -9.65 -16.20 -26.02
N PRO A 22 -10.68 -16.06 -25.17
CA PRO A 22 -11.89 -15.35 -25.56
C PRO A 22 -11.60 -13.87 -25.88
N ARG A 23 -12.34 -13.31 -26.84
CA ARG A 23 -12.14 -11.96 -27.36
C ARG A 23 -13.18 -10.99 -26.79
N PHE A 24 -12.85 -9.71 -26.71
CA PHE A 24 -13.77 -8.66 -26.22
C PHE A 24 -14.97 -8.43 -27.15
N ASP A 25 -14.82 -8.69 -28.44
CA ASP A 25 -15.89 -8.56 -29.45
C ASP A 25 -17.02 -9.60 -29.30
N THR A 26 -16.81 -10.63 -28.49
CA THR A 26 -17.85 -11.62 -28.13
C THR A 26 -18.76 -11.14 -27.00
N LEU A 27 -18.43 -10.05 -26.34
CA LEU A 27 -19.19 -9.48 -25.23
C LEU A 27 -20.21 -8.45 -25.75
N PRO A 28 -21.36 -8.27 -25.08
CA PRO A 28 -22.37 -7.26 -25.42
C PRO A 28 -21.91 -5.85 -24.98
N LEU A 29 -20.82 -5.36 -25.56
CA LEU A 29 -20.25 -4.05 -25.29
C LEU A 29 -20.63 -3.06 -26.39
N ASP A 30 -20.83 -1.80 -25.98
CA ASP A 30 -21.05 -0.70 -26.93
C ASP A 30 -19.84 -0.53 -27.85
N PRO A 31 -20.05 -0.24 -29.16
CA PRO A 31 -18.98 0.00 -30.12
C PRO A 31 -17.95 1.06 -29.68
N LYS A 32 -18.35 2.08 -28.90
CA LYS A 32 -17.44 3.09 -28.34
C LYS A 32 -16.40 2.46 -27.42
N LEU A 33 -16.83 1.53 -26.55
CA LEU A 33 -15.95 0.83 -25.62
C LEU A 33 -15.09 -0.21 -26.33
N LEU A 34 -15.65 -0.96 -27.27
CA LEU A 34 -14.87 -1.90 -28.08
C LEU A 34 -13.74 -1.20 -28.84
N ARG A 35 -14.02 -0.02 -29.41
CA ARG A 35 -13.00 0.79 -30.06
C ARG A 35 -11.92 1.25 -29.09
N ALA A 36 -12.28 1.68 -27.88
CA ALA A 36 -11.32 2.09 -26.86
C ALA A 36 -10.44 0.92 -26.37
N VAL A 37 -11.01 -0.28 -26.27
CA VAL A 37 -10.29 -1.52 -25.93
C VAL A 37 -9.25 -1.85 -27.01
N VAL A 38 -9.62 -1.75 -28.29
CA VAL A 38 -8.67 -1.95 -29.41
C VAL A 38 -7.59 -0.89 -29.42
N ASP A 39 -7.95 0.41 -29.22
CA ASP A 39 -7.01 1.52 -29.11
C ASP A 39 -6.00 1.32 -27.95
N SER A 40 -6.42 0.62 -26.90
CA SER A 40 -5.58 0.26 -25.76
C SER A 40 -4.70 -0.99 -26.00
N GLY A 41 -4.74 -1.59 -27.20
CA GLY A 41 -3.90 -2.73 -27.58
C GLY A 41 -4.38 -4.09 -27.10
N TYR A 42 -5.61 -4.22 -26.61
CA TYR A 42 -6.16 -5.50 -26.19
C TYR A 42 -6.64 -6.32 -27.39
N THR A 43 -6.09 -7.51 -27.57
CA THR A 43 -6.48 -8.47 -28.62
C THR A 43 -7.35 -9.60 -28.08
N ALA A 44 -7.13 -10.00 -26.84
CA ALA A 44 -7.82 -11.10 -26.18
C ALA A 44 -8.00 -10.80 -24.69
N MET A 45 -8.99 -11.44 -24.07
CA MET A 45 -9.23 -11.32 -22.63
C MET A 45 -8.26 -12.18 -21.83
N THR A 46 -7.79 -11.64 -20.71
CA THR A 46 -7.12 -12.45 -19.68
C THR A 46 -8.13 -13.36 -18.96
N PRO A 47 -7.68 -14.42 -18.26
CA PRO A 47 -8.59 -15.32 -17.56
C PRO A 47 -9.53 -14.64 -16.55
N ILE A 48 -9.05 -13.61 -15.85
CA ILE A 48 -9.89 -12.84 -14.89
C ILE A 48 -10.94 -12.00 -15.64
N GLN A 49 -10.58 -11.41 -16.78
CA GLN A 49 -11.50 -10.63 -17.61
C GLN A 49 -12.59 -11.51 -18.19
N ALA A 50 -12.23 -12.66 -18.75
CA ALA A 50 -13.18 -13.59 -19.36
C ALA A 50 -14.22 -14.13 -18.37
N LYS A 51 -13.83 -14.32 -17.11
CA LYS A 51 -14.74 -14.80 -16.06
C LYS A 51 -15.53 -13.66 -15.40
N ALA A 52 -14.89 -12.52 -15.09
CA ALA A 52 -15.53 -11.47 -14.32
C ALA A 52 -16.45 -10.57 -15.17
N ILE A 53 -16.04 -10.20 -16.40
CA ILE A 53 -16.80 -9.22 -17.19
C ILE A 53 -18.25 -9.66 -17.44
N PRO A 54 -18.56 -10.92 -17.86
CA PRO A 54 -19.94 -11.35 -18.04
C PRO A 54 -20.79 -11.21 -16.78
N VAL A 55 -20.28 -11.70 -15.64
CA VAL A 55 -20.97 -11.65 -14.34
C VAL A 55 -21.27 -10.20 -13.91
N VAL A 56 -20.30 -9.31 -14.13
CA VAL A 56 -20.47 -7.88 -13.82
C VAL A 56 -21.50 -7.23 -14.73
N LEU A 57 -21.55 -7.57 -16.02
CA LEU A 57 -22.55 -7.08 -16.97
C LEU A 57 -23.96 -7.55 -16.62
N GLU A 58 -24.11 -8.74 -16.04
CA GLU A 58 -25.38 -9.25 -15.50
C GLU A 58 -25.87 -8.46 -14.27
N GLY A 59 -25.03 -7.65 -13.67
CA GLY A 59 -25.37 -6.82 -12.49
C GLY A 59 -25.13 -7.50 -11.16
N ARG A 60 -24.43 -8.63 -11.13
CA ARG A 60 -24.12 -9.37 -9.91
C ARG A 60 -22.87 -8.79 -9.20
N ASP A 61 -22.85 -8.89 -7.90
CA ASP A 61 -21.66 -8.57 -7.11
C ASP A 61 -20.57 -9.62 -7.36
N VAL A 62 -19.30 -9.19 -7.30
CA VAL A 62 -18.16 -10.07 -7.59
C VAL A 62 -17.10 -9.98 -6.49
N MET A 63 -16.61 -11.13 -6.07
CA MET A 63 -15.35 -11.27 -5.33
C MET A 63 -14.30 -11.83 -6.28
N GLY A 64 -13.35 -10.98 -6.70
CA GLY A 64 -12.30 -11.36 -7.63
C GLY A 64 -10.98 -11.71 -6.93
N ALA A 65 -10.57 -12.99 -7.00
CA ALA A 65 -9.24 -13.44 -6.56
C ALA A 65 -8.23 -13.27 -7.69
N ALA A 66 -7.47 -12.19 -7.68
CA ALA A 66 -6.50 -11.95 -8.74
C ALA A 66 -5.32 -11.09 -8.26
N GLN A 67 -4.11 -11.46 -8.68
CA GLN A 67 -2.88 -10.70 -8.38
C GLN A 67 -2.78 -9.42 -9.23
N THR A 68 -1.91 -8.50 -8.84
CA THR A 68 -1.59 -7.31 -9.63
C THR A 68 -1.01 -7.71 -11.00
N GLY A 69 -1.42 -7.03 -12.09
CA GLY A 69 -0.94 -7.32 -13.44
C GLY A 69 -1.67 -8.44 -14.18
N THR A 70 -2.73 -9.02 -13.62
CA THR A 70 -3.57 -10.03 -14.30
C THR A 70 -4.67 -9.42 -15.20
N GLY A 71 -4.76 -8.08 -15.26
CA GLY A 71 -5.79 -7.40 -16.03
C GLY A 71 -7.06 -7.05 -15.24
N LYS A 72 -7.02 -7.03 -13.90
CA LYS A 72 -8.15 -6.66 -13.03
C LYS A 72 -8.78 -5.33 -13.39
N THR A 73 -7.96 -4.31 -13.65
CA THR A 73 -8.45 -2.96 -13.95
C THR A 73 -9.43 -2.97 -15.13
N ALA A 74 -9.09 -3.63 -16.22
CA ALA A 74 -10.01 -3.78 -17.35
C ALA A 74 -11.22 -4.67 -17.00
N ALA A 75 -11.04 -5.70 -16.16
CA ALA A 75 -12.11 -6.61 -15.75
C ALA A 75 -13.24 -5.90 -15.00
N PHE A 76 -12.96 -4.87 -14.21
CA PHE A 76 -13.99 -4.07 -13.55
C PHE A 76 -14.35 -2.78 -14.28
N SER A 77 -13.38 -2.13 -14.94
CA SER A 77 -13.61 -0.80 -15.55
C SER A 77 -14.43 -0.87 -16.84
N ILE A 78 -14.19 -1.85 -17.71
CA ILE A 78 -14.93 -1.97 -18.97
C ILE A 78 -16.43 -2.19 -18.72
N PRO A 79 -16.87 -3.17 -17.90
CA PRO A 79 -18.29 -3.34 -17.62
C PRO A 79 -18.86 -2.20 -16.77
N LEU A 80 -18.07 -1.56 -15.89
CA LEU A 80 -18.48 -0.34 -15.21
C LEU A 80 -18.85 0.75 -16.21
N LEU A 81 -17.97 1.05 -17.16
CA LEU A 81 -18.23 2.06 -18.18
C LEU A 81 -19.44 1.69 -19.05
N GLN A 82 -19.59 0.41 -19.44
CA GLN A 82 -20.77 -0.08 -20.16
C GLN A 82 -22.07 0.24 -19.43
N ARG A 83 -22.10 0.04 -18.11
CA ARG A 83 -23.28 0.36 -17.29
C ARG A 83 -23.49 1.87 -17.13
N MET A 84 -22.42 2.67 -17.18
CA MET A 84 -22.49 4.12 -17.03
C MET A 84 -22.89 4.84 -18.31
N LEU A 85 -22.80 4.22 -19.49
CA LEU A 85 -23.20 4.83 -20.78
C LEU A 85 -24.65 5.35 -20.78
N LYS A 86 -25.57 4.72 -20.03
CA LYS A 86 -26.95 5.20 -19.88
C LYS A 86 -27.05 6.60 -19.23
N HIS A 87 -25.98 7.05 -18.56
CA HIS A 87 -25.87 8.37 -17.92
C HIS A 87 -25.05 9.36 -18.75
N GLU A 88 -24.54 8.92 -19.90
CA GLU A 88 -23.76 9.78 -20.79
C GLU A 88 -24.57 11.05 -21.17
N SER A 89 -23.96 12.21 -21.00
CA SER A 89 -24.61 13.50 -21.28
C SER A 89 -23.61 14.50 -21.86
N SER A 90 -24.04 15.24 -22.87
CA SER A 90 -23.28 16.38 -23.43
C SER A 90 -23.52 17.70 -22.68
N SER A 91 -24.35 17.69 -21.65
CA SER A 91 -24.66 18.86 -20.83
C SER A 91 -23.42 19.42 -20.15
N MET A 92 -23.32 20.74 -20.05
CA MET A 92 -22.29 21.38 -19.23
C MET A 92 -22.72 21.56 -17.76
N SER A 93 -23.98 21.28 -17.44
CA SER A 93 -24.51 21.46 -16.09
C SER A 93 -23.99 20.39 -15.14
N PRO A 94 -23.35 20.75 -14.01
CA PRO A 94 -22.88 19.80 -13.00
C PRO A 94 -23.99 18.87 -12.45
N ALA A 95 -25.22 19.36 -12.40
CA ALA A 95 -26.37 18.57 -11.92
C ALA A 95 -26.70 17.35 -12.79
N ARG A 96 -26.22 17.34 -14.04
CA ARG A 96 -26.38 16.22 -14.97
C ARG A 96 -25.28 15.17 -14.86
N HIS A 97 -24.23 15.45 -14.07
CA HIS A 97 -23.04 14.61 -13.90
C HIS A 97 -22.81 14.28 -12.42
N PRO A 98 -23.80 13.65 -11.72
CA PRO A 98 -23.57 13.18 -10.36
C PRO A 98 -22.64 11.97 -10.36
N VAL A 99 -21.97 11.71 -9.24
CA VAL A 99 -21.15 10.51 -9.08
C VAL A 99 -22.04 9.26 -9.12
N ARG A 100 -21.79 8.39 -10.11
CA ARG A 100 -22.50 7.14 -10.35
C ARG A 100 -21.67 5.91 -10.03
N ALA A 101 -20.35 6.02 -10.18
CA ALA A 101 -19.42 4.94 -9.88
C ALA A 101 -18.26 5.44 -9.03
N VAL A 102 -17.88 4.63 -8.04
CA VAL A 102 -16.73 4.89 -7.16
C VAL A 102 -15.78 3.72 -7.22
N VAL A 103 -14.49 4.00 -7.45
CA VAL A 103 -13.42 3.01 -7.37
C VAL A 103 -12.48 3.43 -6.25
N LEU A 104 -12.32 2.57 -5.24
CA LEU A 104 -11.40 2.80 -4.13
C LEU A 104 -10.11 2.03 -4.35
N ALA A 105 -8.99 2.71 -4.18
CA ALA A 105 -7.64 2.16 -4.29
C ALA A 105 -6.82 2.53 -3.05
N PRO A 106 -5.92 1.64 -2.56
CA PRO A 106 -5.16 1.84 -1.32
C PRO A 106 -4.12 2.95 -1.40
N THR A 107 -3.58 3.20 -2.59
CA THR A 107 -2.47 4.15 -2.78
C THR A 107 -2.77 5.15 -3.88
N ARG A 108 -2.09 6.30 -3.81
CA ARG A 108 -2.21 7.40 -4.78
C ARG A 108 -1.82 6.95 -6.18
N GLU A 109 -0.72 6.20 -6.26
CA GLU A 109 -0.17 5.69 -7.50
C GLU A 109 -1.12 4.72 -8.19
N LEU A 110 -1.74 3.81 -7.40
CA LEU A 110 -2.74 2.90 -7.94
C LEU A 110 -4.02 3.63 -8.35
N ALA A 111 -4.47 4.61 -7.56
CA ALA A 111 -5.62 5.43 -7.92
C ALA A 111 -5.39 6.19 -9.24
N ASP A 112 -4.21 6.79 -9.40
CA ASP A 112 -3.84 7.48 -10.64
C ASP A 112 -3.74 6.52 -11.82
N GLN A 113 -3.11 5.35 -11.64
CA GLN A 113 -3.02 4.31 -12.66
C GLN A 113 -4.41 3.81 -13.10
N VAL A 114 -5.29 3.53 -12.15
CA VAL A 114 -6.68 3.13 -12.45
C VAL A 114 -7.39 4.24 -13.21
N ALA A 115 -7.22 5.50 -12.80
CA ALA A 115 -7.85 6.65 -13.47
C ALA A 115 -7.37 6.79 -14.91
N GLN A 116 -6.07 6.68 -15.17
CA GLN A 116 -5.52 6.73 -16.53
C GLN A 116 -6.11 5.63 -17.42
N ASN A 117 -6.22 4.41 -16.90
CA ASN A 117 -6.83 3.29 -17.63
C ASN A 117 -8.32 3.55 -17.90
N VAL A 118 -9.09 4.00 -16.90
CA VAL A 118 -10.52 4.31 -17.06
C VAL A 118 -10.72 5.43 -18.07
N ILE A 119 -9.90 6.48 -18.04
CA ILE A 119 -9.92 7.58 -19.02
C ILE A 119 -9.64 7.05 -20.44
N ALA A 120 -8.65 6.15 -20.58
CA ALA A 120 -8.33 5.55 -21.88
C ALA A 120 -9.52 4.71 -22.42
N TYR A 121 -10.17 3.92 -21.57
CA TYR A 121 -11.36 3.12 -21.96
C TYR A 121 -12.59 4.00 -22.21
N ALA A 122 -12.72 5.15 -21.54
CA ALA A 122 -13.81 6.11 -21.74
C ALA A 122 -13.59 7.08 -22.91
N LYS A 123 -12.46 7.01 -23.62
CA LYS A 123 -11.99 7.98 -24.62
C LYS A 123 -13.04 8.36 -25.70
N HIS A 124 -13.87 7.42 -26.09
CA HIS A 124 -14.90 7.62 -27.12
C HIS A 124 -16.29 7.92 -26.54
N THR A 125 -16.38 8.12 -25.22
CA THR A 125 -17.61 8.46 -24.50
C THR A 125 -17.58 9.90 -24.00
N GLN A 126 -18.70 10.36 -23.47
CA GLN A 126 -18.78 11.67 -22.80
C GLN A 126 -18.81 11.54 -21.26
N LEU A 127 -18.48 10.36 -20.74
CA LEU A 127 -18.37 10.14 -19.32
C LEU A 127 -17.17 10.89 -18.73
N ARG A 128 -17.40 11.59 -17.66
CA ARG A 128 -16.38 12.35 -16.95
C ARG A 128 -15.77 11.51 -15.83
N VAL A 129 -14.46 11.49 -15.81
CA VAL A 129 -13.68 10.72 -14.84
C VAL A 129 -12.85 11.67 -14.00
N ALA A 130 -12.87 11.48 -12.69
CA ALA A 130 -12.01 12.22 -11.76
C ALA A 130 -11.22 11.28 -10.87
N CYS A 131 -10.02 11.73 -10.47
CA CYS A 131 -9.20 11.03 -9.50
C CYS A 131 -8.88 11.94 -8.31
N VAL A 132 -9.13 11.46 -7.08
CA VAL A 132 -8.88 12.22 -5.85
C VAL A 132 -8.02 11.41 -4.88
N PHE A 133 -6.91 11.98 -4.42
CA PHE A 133 -6.01 11.35 -3.47
C PHE A 133 -5.30 12.39 -2.60
N GLY A 134 -4.83 11.96 -1.43
CA GLY A 134 -4.16 12.83 -0.46
C GLY A 134 -2.75 13.25 -0.89
N GLY A 135 -2.17 14.25 -0.15
CA GLY A 135 -0.80 14.71 -0.33
C GLY A 135 -0.57 15.68 -1.48
N VAL A 136 -1.64 16.15 -2.11
CA VAL A 136 -1.68 17.26 -3.07
C VAL A 136 -2.78 18.24 -2.64
N ASP A 137 -2.80 19.44 -3.24
CA ASP A 137 -3.84 20.44 -2.92
C ASP A 137 -5.24 19.89 -3.20
N ILE A 138 -6.14 20.11 -2.26
CA ILE A 138 -7.53 19.66 -2.33
C ILE A 138 -8.38 20.56 -3.27
N LYS A 139 -8.00 21.81 -3.47
CA LYS A 139 -8.80 22.80 -4.20
C LYS A 139 -9.03 22.43 -5.67
N PRO A 140 -8.01 22.02 -6.46
CA PRO A 140 -8.22 21.58 -7.84
C PRO A 140 -9.16 20.38 -7.93
N GLN A 141 -9.00 19.39 -7.00
CA GLN A 141 -9.87 18.22 -6.94
C GLN A 141 -11.32 18.62 -6.60
N ALA A 142 -11.50 19.56 -5.65
CA ALA A 142 -12.82 20.07 -5.31
C ALA A 142 -13.49 20.80 -6.50
N ALA A 143 -12.73 21.55 -7.27
CA ALA A 143 -13.23 22.21 -8.48
C ALA A 143 -13.67 21.18 -9.54
N GLN A 144 -12.89 20.11 -9.75
CA GLN A 144 -13.23 19.03 -10.68
C GLN A 144 -14.52 18.30 -10.25
N LEU A 145 -14.65 17.96 -8.95
CA LEU A 145 -15.84 17.31 -8.44
C LEU A 145 -17.09 18.19 -8.56
N LYS A 146 -16.96 19.50 -8.29
CA LYS A 146 -18.06 20.47 -8.45
C LYS A 146 -18.48 20.69 -9.90
N ALA A 147 -17.58 20.45 -10.87
CA ALA A 147 -17.93 20.48 -12.28
C ALA A 147 -18.77 19.29 -12.73
N GLY A 148 -18.89 18.27 -11.87
CA GLY A 148 -19.66 17.04 -12.08
C GLY A 148 -18.85 15.96 -12.77
N VAL A 149 -18.93 14.73 -12.25
CA VAL A 149 -18.23 13.54 -12.73
C VAL A 149 -19.07 12.30 -12.50
N GLU A 150 -19.12 11.38 -13.44
CA GLU A 150 -19.84 10.11 -13.29
C GLU A 150 -18.98 9.05 -12.60
N VAL A 151 -17.68 9.01 -12.90
CA VAL A 151 -16.76 8.00 -12.39
C VAL A 151 -15.70 8.67 -11.51
N LEU A 152 -15.69 8.30 -10.24
CA LEU A 152 -14.77 8.82 -9.25
C LEU A 152 -13.81 7.73 -8.77
N ILE A 153 -12.52 7.90 -9.02
CA ILE A 153 -11.45 7.07 -8.48
C ILE A 153 -10.88 7.78 -7.25
N ALA A 154 -10.68 7.07 -6.14
CA ALA A 154 -10.28 7.74 -4.91
C ALA A 154 -9.41 6.86 -4.01
N THR A 155 -8.55 7.51 -3.20
CA THR A 155 -8.04 6.91 -1.96
C THR A 155 -9.01 7.20 -0.81
N PRO A 156 -9.22 6.25 0.15
CA PRO A 156 -10.27 6.37 1.17
C PRO A 156 -10.26 7.68 1.95
N GLY A 157 -9.12 8.07 2.55
CA GLY A 157 -9.04 9.27 3.38
C GLY A 157 -9.41 10.55 2.62
N ARG A 158 -8.89 10.75 1.38
CA ARG A 158 -9.19 11.95 0.58
C ARG A 158 -10.65 11.99 0.13
N LEU A 159 -11.25 10.84 -0.14
CA LEU A 159 -12.68 10.79 -0.44
C LEU A 159 -13.51 11.26 0.76
N LEU A 160 -13.16 10.84 1.97
CA LEU A 160 -13.81 11.31 3.19
C LEU A 160 -13.64 12.83 3.36
N ASP A 161 -12.46 13.40 3.14
CA ASP A 161 -12.23 14.85 3.15
C ASP A 161 -13.22 15.58 2.22
N HIS A 162 -13.43 15.07 1.00
CA HIS A 162 -14.36 15.65 0.03
C HIS A 162 -15.83 15.47 0.42
N ILE A 163 -16.21 14.34 1.01
CA ILE A 163 -17.57 14.11 1.52
C ILE A 163 -17.88 15.08 2.66
N GLU A 164 -16.96 15.22 3.63
CA GLU A 164 -17.10 16.13 4.77
C GLU A 164 -17.16 17.60 4.34
N ALA A 165 -16.32 17.97 3.37
CA ALA A 165 -16.34 19.30 2.76
C ALA A 165 -17.52 19.53 1.79
N LYS A 166 -18.41 18.53 1.60
CA LYS A 166 -19.57 18.59 0.69
C LYS A 166 -19.19 18.93 -0.76
N ASN A 167 -18.02 18.51 -1.19
CA ASN A 167 -17.56 18.70 -2.57
C ASN A 167 -18.16 17.68 -3.54
N CYS A 168 -18.63 16.53 -3.05
CA CYS A 168 -19.34 15.50 -3.82
C CYS A 168 -20.48 14.88 -2.99
N ALA A 169 -21.45 14.33 -3.69
CA ALA A 169 -22.57 13.59 -3.09
C ALA A 169 -22.60 12.18 -3.67
N LEU A 170 -22.73 11.16 -2.81
CA LEU A 170 -22.64 9.76 -3.20
C LEU A 170 -23.99 9.03 -3.19
N HIS A 171 -25.09 9.72 -2.96
CA HIS A 171 -26.44 9.13 -2.87
C HIS A 171 -26.98 8.58 -4.20
N GLN A 172 -26.31 8.84 -5.32
CA GLN A 172 -26.67 8.35 -6.65
C GLN A 172 -25.65 7.32 -7.19
N VAL A 173 -24.78 6.81 -6.35
CA VAL A 173 -23.79 5.79 -6.74
C VAL A 173 -24.51 4.46 -6.95
N GLU A 174 -24.32 3.90 -8.13
CA GLU A 174 -24.86 2.62 -8.56
C GLU A 174 -23.82 1.50 -8.61
N TYR A 175 -22.53 1.87 -8.56
CA TYR A 175 -21.44 0.93 -8.78
C TYR A 175 -20.22 1.27 -7.90
N VAL A 176 -19.71 0.28 -7.19
CA VAL A 176 -18.57 0.44 -6.30
C VAL A 176 -17.55 -0.65 -6.56
N VAL A 177 -16.27 -0.27 -6.62
CA VAL A 177 -15.15 -1.19 -6.71
C VAL A 177 -14.20 -0.96 -5.54
N LEU A 178 -13.84 -2.02 -4.86
CA LEU A 178 -12.75 -2.06 -3.88
C LEU A 178 -11.58 -2.80 -4.53
N ASP A 179 -10.56 -2.08 -5.02
CA ASP A 179 -9.38 -2.68 -5.64
C ASP A 179 -8.24 -2.80 -4.63
N GLU A 180 -7.55 -3.94 -4.62
CA GLU A 180 -6.56 -4.33 -3.62
C GLU A 180 -7.10 -4.17 -2.17
N ALA A 181 -8.26 -4.79 -1.91
CA ALA A 181 -8.96 -4.66 -0.63
C ALA A 181 -8.12 -5.15 0.56
N ASP A 182 -7.37 -6.26 0.42
CA ASP A 182 -6.42 -6.77 1.40
C ASP A 182 -5.45 -5.67 1.83
N ARG A 183 -4.92 -4.95 0.88
CA ARG A 183 -3.99 -3.88 1.13
C ARG A 183 -4.62 -2.67 1.82
N MET A 184 -5.87 -2.33 1.49
CA MET A 184 -6.57 -1.27 2.23
C MET A 184 -6.73 -1.61 3.71
N LEU A 185 -6.93 -2.91 4.03
CA LEU A 185 -6.97 -3.38 5.42
C LEU A 185 -5.60 -3.33 6.09
N ASP A 186 -4.54 -3.76 5.41
CA ASP A 186 -3.15 -3.73 5.91
C ASP A 186 -2.69 -2.29 6.28
N ILE A 187 -3.13 -1.30 5.51
CA ILE A 187 -2.85 0.12 5.77
C ILE A 187 -3.69 0.67 6.93
N GLY A 188 -4.75 -0.04 7.33
CA GLY A 188 -5.65 0.37 8.40
C GLY A 188 -6.87 1.18 7.93
N PHE A 189 -7.21 1.14 6.64
CA PHE A 189 -8.36 1.87 6.09
C PHE A 189 -9.73 1.21 6.34
N LEU A 190 -9.80 0.13 7.14
CA LEU A 190 -11.09 -0.51 7.42
C LEU A 190 -12.16 0.46 7.98
N PRO A 191 -11.86 1.33 8.97
CA PRO A 191 -12.84 2.31 9.45
C PRO A 191 -13.28 3.30 8.36
N ASP A 192 -12.33 3.75 7.53
CA ASP A 192 -12.62 4.69 6.44
C ASP A 192 -13.50 4.05 5.37
N LEU A 193 -13.23 2.79 5.01
CA LEU A 193 -14.06 2.02 4.08
C LEU A 193 -15.47 1.86 4.59
N GLN A 194 -15.63 1.44 5.85
CA GLN A 194 -16.95 1.29 6.47
C GLN A 194 -17.73 2.61 6.46
N ARG A 195 -17.05 3.71 6.75
CA ARG A 195 -17.64 5.04 6.73
C ARG A 195 -18.05 5.46 5.32
N ILE A 196 -17.21 5.28 4.31
CA ILE A 196 -17.52 5.57 2.91
C ILE A 196 -18.72 4.73 2.46
N LEU A 197 -18.68 3.41 2.71
CA LEU A 197 -19.74 2.49 2.30
C LEU A 197 -21.10 2.81 2.96
N SER A 198 -21.09 3.45 4.14
CA SER A 198 -22.32 3.90 4.82
C SER A 198 -23.00 5.09 4.14
N TYR A 199 -22.27 5.90 3.34
CA TYR A 199 -22.84 6.99 2.55
C TYR A 199 -23.46 6.55 1.22
N LEU A 200 -23.23 5.29 0.83
CA LEU A 200 -23.64 4.77 -0.47
C LEU A 200 -25.03 4.12 -0.42
N PRO A 201 -25.82 4.17 -1.50
CA PRO A 201 -27.08 3.43 -1.58
C PRO A 201 -26.88 1.93 -1.35
N LYS A 202 -27.88 1.28 -0.74
CA LYS A 202 -27.85 -0.19 -0.54
C LYS A 202 -28.09 -0.97 -1.84
N THR A 203 -28.74 -0.36 -2.81
CA THR A 203 -29.09 -0.96 -4.11
C THR A 203 -27.98 -0.88 -5.15
N ARG A 204 -26.75 -0.65 -4.73
CA ARG A 204 -25.57 -0.60 -5.62
C ARG A 204 -25.06 -2.00 -5.97
N GLN A 205 -24.35 -2.11 -7.07
CA GLN A 205 -23.48 -3.25 -7.37
C GLN A 205 -22.10 -3.02 -6.73
N THR A 206 -21.57 -4.03 -6.04
CA THR A 206 -20.28 -3.93 -5.36
C THR A 206 -19.32 -4.99 -5.87
N LEU A 207 -18.13 -4.58 -6.28
CA LEU A 207 -17.04 -5.47 -6.69
C LEU A 207 -15.89 -5.37 -5.70
N LEU A 208 -15.37 -6.50 -5.26
CA LEU A 208 -14.21 -6.57 -4.38
C LEU A 208 -13.12 -7.38 -5.06
N PHE A 209 -11.99 -6.74 -5.34
CA PHE A 209 -10.79 -7.41 -5.86
C PHE A 209 -9.70 -7.45 -4.80
N SER A 210 -9.13 -8.64 -4.58
CA SER A 210 -8.09 -8.87 -3.60
C SER A 210 -7.13 -9.96 -4.08
N ALA A 211 -5.87 -9.90 -3.67
CA ALA A 211 -4.92 -10.99 -3.91
C ALA A 211 -5.08 -12.09 -2.87
N THR A 212 -5.54 -11.74 -1.66
CA THR A 212 -5.74 -12.67 -0.53
C THR A 212 -7.15 -12.55 0.02
N PHE A 213 -7.68 -13.64 0.58
CA PHE A 213 -8.99 -13.66 1.24
C PHE A 213 -8.83 -14.02 2.72
N SER A 214 -8.27 -13.08 3.48
CA SER A 214 -8.19 -13.17 4.93
C SER A 214 -9.58 -13.23 5.57
N PRO A 215 -9.71 -13.66 6.84
CA PRO A 215 -10.99 -13.61 7.56
C PRO A 215 -11.61 -12.21 7.58
N GLU A 216 -10.79 -11.15 7.62
CA GLU A 216 -11.21 -9.75 7.61
C GLU A 216 -11.83 -9.37 6.26
N ILE A 217 -11.20 -9.76 5.14
CA ILE A 217 -11.73 -9.55 3.78
C ILE A 217 -13.06 -10.27 3.61
N LYS A 218 -13.17 -11.51 4.09
CA LYS A 218 -14.42 -12.28 4.04
C LYS A 218 -15.52 -11.61 4.84
N ARG A 219 -15.21 -11.07 6.03
CA ARG A 219 -16.18 -10.29 6.83
C ARG A 219 -16.60 -9.00 6.13
N LEU A 220 -15.66 -8.27 5.52
CA LEU A 220 -15.97 -7.09 4.73
C LEU A 220 -16.91 -7.45 3.57
N ALA A 221 -16.60 -8.50 2.82
CA ALA A 221 -17.42 -8.97 1.73
C ALA A 221 -18.84 -9.35 2.20
N SER A 222 -18.97 -10.17 3.23
CA SER A 222 -20.27 -10.59 3.75
C SER A 222 -21.12 -9.42 4.30
N SER A 223 -20.48 -8.31 4.71
CA SER A 223 -21.20 -7.14 5.24
C SER A 223 -21.70 -6.19 4.13
N TYR A 224 -21.04 -6.16 2.97
CA TYR A 224 -21.28 -5.11 1.97
C TYR A 224 -21.57 -5.60 0.55
N LEU A 225 -21.37 -6.89 0.25
CA LEU A 225 -21.72 -7.51 -1.02
C LEU A 225 -23.02 -8.31 -0.87
N GLN A 226 -23.79 -8.40 -1.97
CA GLN A 226 -25.05 -9.13 -2.05
C GLN A 226 -24.86 -10.36 -2.94
N ASP A 227 -24.88 -11.56 -2.36
CA ASP A 227 -24.70 -12.83 -3.04
C ASP A 227 -23.59 -12.81 -4.12
N PRO A 228 -22.35 -12.49 -3.72
CA PRO A 228 -21.27 -12.25 -4.66
C PRO A 228 -20.82 -13.53 -5.37
N GLU A 229 -20.62 -13.45 -6.68
CA GLU A 229 -19.93 -14.49 -7.43
C GLU A 229 -18.43 -14.49 -7.09
N LEU A 230 -17.92 -15.65 -6.67
CA LEU A 230 -16.49 -15.81 -6.43
C LEU A 230 -15.76 -16.15 -7.74
N VAL A 231 -15.09 -15.17 -8.30
CA VAL A 231 -14.27 -15.32 -9.51
C VAL A 231 -12.83 -15.61 -9.12
N GLU A 232 -12.49 -16.87 -9.00
CA GLU A 232 -11.10 -17.29 -8.84
C GLU A 232 -10.50 -17.62 -10.21
N VAL A 233 -9.46 -16.90 -10.56
CA VAL A 233 -8.52 -17.39 -11.54
C VAL A 233 -7.63 -18.35 -10.78
N ALA A 234 -7.68 -19.63 -11.19
CA ALA A 234 -6.84 -20.66 -10.60
C ALA A 234 -5.46 -20.04 -10.38
N ARG A 235 -5.03 -19.96 -9.11
CA ARG A 235 -3.69 -19.54 -8.81
C ARG A 235 -2.80 -20.45 -9.65
N PRO A 236 -2.19 -20.01 -10.73
CA PRO A 236 -1.00 -20.71 -11.05
C PRO A 236 -0.16 -20.53 -9.78
N ASN A 237 0.36 -21.59 -9.21
CA ASN A 237 1.61 -21.49 -8.47
C ASN A 237 2.69 -20.85 -9.37
N ALA A 238 2.28 -20.31 -10.49
CA ALA A 238 3.00 -19.75 -11.60
C ALA A 238 3.75 -18.46 -11.30
N THR A 239 3.39 -17.69 -10.29
CA THR A 239 4.29 -16.63 -9.82
C THR A 239 5.55 -17.24 -9.21
N ALA A 240 5.44 -18.44 -8.65
CA ALA A 240 6.60 -19.20 -8.18
C ALA A 240 7.29 -20.00 -9.31
N THR A 241 6.57 -20.35 -10.39
CA THR A 241 7.16 -21.14 -11.51
C THR A 241 7.93 -20.30 -12.51
N ASN A 242 7.54 -19.04 -12.72
CA ASN A 242 8.23 -18.15 -13.66
C ASN A 242 9.25 -17.21 -12.98
N VAL A 243 9.35 -17.24 -11.64
CA VAL A 243 10.32 -16.46 -10.87
C VAL A 243 11.36 -17.40 -10.28
N GLN A 244 12.59 -17.29 -10.75
CA GLN A 244 13.73 -17.91 -10.08
C GLN A 244 13.98 -17.18 -8.77
N GLN A 245 13.75 -17.86 -7.65
CA GLN A 245 13.96 -17.30 -6.32
C GLN A 245 15.30 -17.75 -5.77
N ARG A 246 16.17 -16.81 -5.49
CA ARG A 246 17.52 -17.01 -4.95
C ARG A 246 17.62 -16.39 -3.57
N PHE A 247 18.22 -17.10 -2.63
CA PHE A 247 18.37 -16.68 -1.23
C PHE A 247 19.82 -16.72 -0.81
N PHE A 248 20.27 -15.66 -0.14
CA PHE A 248 21.65 -15.54 0.33
C PHE A 248 21.68 -15.16 1.81
N ALA A 249 22.37 -15.96 2.61
CA ALA A 249 22.65 -15.63 4.00
C ALA A 249 23.82 -14.65 4.06
N VAL A 250 23.57 -13.37 4.36
CA VAL A 250 24.59 -12.31 4.32
C VAL A 250 24.34 -11.27 5.41
N GLY A 251 25.40 -10.83 6.10
CA GLY A 251 25.32 -9.71 7.05
C GLY A 251 25.10 -8.37 6.34
N ASP A 252 24.59 -7.39 7.08
CA ASP A 252 24.16 -6.09 6.52
C ASP A 252 25.28 -5.36 5.75
N ASP A 253 26.53 -5.49 6.20
CA ASP A 253 27.70 -4.88 5.54
C ASP A 253 27.97 -5.48 4.14
N GLY A 254 27.65 -6.76 3.94
CA GLY A 254 27.87 -7.49 2.68
C GLY A 254 26.76 -7.31 1.65
N LYS A 255 25.52 -7.00 2.08
CA LYS A 255 24.34 -6.95 1.20
C LYS A 255 24.54 -6.07 -0.03
N ARG A 256 25.13 -4.88 0.14
CA ARG A 256 25.33 -3.92 -0.95
C ARG A 256 26.33 -4.44 -1.99
N ALA A 257 27.44 -5.01 -1.56
CA ALA A 257 28.46 -5.56 -2.47
C ALA A 257 27.88 -6.75 -3.25
N LEU A 258 27.19 -7.65 -2.56
CA LEU A 258 26.52 -8.80 -3.17
C LEU A 258 25.43 -8.39 -4.16
N MET A 259 24.60 -7.40 -3.82
CA MET A 259 23.57 -6.86 -4.70
C MET A 259 24.17 -6.34 -6.02
N LYS A 260 25.24 -5.55 -5.93
CA LYS A 260 25.93 -5.01 -7.13
C LYS A 260 26.55 -6.12 -7.97
N HIS A 261 27.14 -7.13 -7.33
CA HIS A 261 27.71 -8.28 -8.02
C HIS A 261 26.64 -9.04 -8.81
N ILE A 262 25.54 -9.43 -8.16
CA ILE A 262 24.44 -10.15 -8.81
C ILE A 262 23.78 -9.31 -9.91
N TRP A 263 23.59 -8.00 -9.70
CA TRP A 263 23.01 -7.10 -10.69
C TRP A 263 23.87 -7.04 -11.96
N ARG A 264 25.20 -6.97 -11.81
CA ARG A 264 26.15 -7.00 -12.93
C ARG A 264 26.18 -8.37 -13.61
N GLU A 265 26.21 -9.46 -12.84
CA GLU A 265 26.17 -10.85 -13.34
C GLU A 265 24.95 -11.11 -14.22
N GLN A 266 23.77 -10.65 -13.78
CA GLN A 266 22.53 -10.82 -14.53
C GLN A 266 22.45 -9.96 -15.81
N GLY A 267 23.35 -9.00 -15.99
CA GLY A 267 23.32 -8.07 -17.13
C GLY A 267 22.04 -7.25 -17.24
N SER A 268 21.28 -7.18 -16.16
CA SER A 268 19.98 -6.51 -16.12
C SER A 268 20.17 -5.01 -16.12
N LYS A 269 19.52 -4.31 -17.06
CA LYS A 269 19.57 -2.84 -17.10
C LYS A 269 18.83 -2.22 -15.93
N GLN A 270 17.67 -2.78 -15.56
CA GLN A 270 16.82 -2.23 -14.50
C GLN A 270 16.51 -3.28 -13.45
N ALA A 271 16.45 -2.84 -12.18
CA ALA A 271 15.95 -3.64 -11.07
C ALA A 271 15.25 -2.77 -10.03
N ILE A 272 14.35 -3.39 -9.25
CA ILE A 272 13.78 -2.79 -8.05
C ILE A 272 14.42 -3.42 -6.81
N VAL A 273 14.70 -2.59 -5.81
CA VAL A 273 15.32 -2.98 -4.54
C VAL A 273 14.36 -2.62 -3.40
N PHE A 274 13.81 -3.61 -2.72
CA PHE A 274 12.91 -3.40 -1.60
C PHE A 274 13.66 -3.31 -0.27
N MET A 275 13.34 -2.28 0.51
CA MET A 275 13.86 -2.03 1.84
C MET A 275 12.74 -1.74 2.84
N ASN A 276 12.94 -2.15 4.10
CA ASN A 276 11.96 -1.92 5.16
C ASN A 276 12.01 -0.48 5.72
N SER A 277 13.14 0.21 5.56
CA SER A 277 13.38 1.53 6.15
C SER A 277 13.46 2.63 5.10
N LYS A 278 12.70 3.72 5.29
CA LYS A 278 12.79 4.94 4.46
C LYS A 278 14.20 5.54 4.47
N LEU A 279 14.80 5.61 5.66
CA LEU A 279 16.16 6.14 5.83
C LEU A 279 17.19 5.24 5.16
N GLY A 280 17.03 3.91 5.27
CA GLY A 280 17.85 2.91 4.59
C GLY A 280 17.78 3.09 3.08
N ALA A 281 16.57 3.20 2.53
CA ALA A 281 16.36 3.40 1.09
C ALA A 281 17.04 4.68 0.58
N ALA A 282 16.88 5.81 1.30
CA ALA A 282 17.53 7.06 0.95
C ALA A 282 19.07 7.00 1.05
N ARG A 283 19.61 6.29 2.04
CA ARG A 283 21.06 6.11 2.21
C ARG A 283 21.65 5.23 1.10
N LEU A 284 21.00 4.10 0.80
CA LEU A 284 21.45 3.18 -0.25
C LEU A 284 21.45 3.89 -1.61
N SER A 285 20.38 4.60 -1.97
CA SER A 285 20.30 5.38 -3.22
C SER A 285 21.49 6.34 -3.35
N ARG A 286 21.71 7.21 -2.36
CA ARG A 286 22.81 8.17 -2.38
C ARG A 286 24.19 7.51 -2.47
N THR A 287 24.36 6.33 -1.86
CA THR A 287 25.63 5.60 -1.92
C THR A 287 25.86 5.05 -3.32
N LEU A 288 24.85 4.47 -3.94
CA LEU A 288 24.93 3.95 -5.31
C LEU A 288 25.15 5.08 -6.33
N GLU A 289 24.49 6.23 -6.14
CA GLU A 289 24.69 7.42 -6.98
C GLU A 289 26.16 7.91 -6.91
N ARG A 290 26.77 7.94 -5.71
CA ARG A 290 28.19 8.28 -5.55
C ARG A 290 29.14 7.26 -6.21
N GLU A 291 28.70 6.02 -6.34
CA GLU A 291 29.42 4.96 -7.05
C GLU A 291 29.15 4.98 -8.57
N GLY A 292 28.42 5.99 -9.08
CA GLY A 292 28.14 6.18 -10.51
C GLY A 292 26.98 5.32 -11.04
N ILE A 293 26.21 4.69 -10.17
CA ILE A 293 25.01 3.92 -10.56
C ILE A 293 23.79 4.84 -10.55
N LYS A 294 23.00 4.84 -11.61
CA LYS A 294 21.77 5.62 -11.71
C LYS A 294 20.68 5.01 -10.81
N ALA A 295 20.69 5.40 -9.55
CA ALA A 295 19.77 4.90 -8.55
C ALA A 295 18.87 6.03 -8.04
N SER A 296 17.62 5.74 -7.68
CA SER A 296 16.74 6.69 -7.02
C SER A 296 15.89 5.99 -5.96
N ALA A 297 15.65 6.70 -4.86
CA ALA A 297 14.80 6.19 -3.78
C ALA A 297 13.34 6.59 -3.97
N LEU A 298 12.42 5.68 -3.60
CA LEU A 298 10.98 5.91 -3.56
C LEU A 298 10.43 5.54 -2.18
N HIS A 299 10.07 6.55 -1.37
CA HIS A 299 9.56 6.35 -0.01
C HIS A 299 8.55 7.44 0.38
N GLY A 300 7.85 7.24 1.49
CA GLY A 300 6.74 8.10 1.91
C GLY A 300 7.09 9.55 2.24
N ASP A 301 8.38 9.88 2.49
CA ASP A 301 8.81 11.24 2.83
C ASP A 301 9.09 12.10 1.58
N LYS A 302 9.05 11.51 0.38
CA LYS A 302 9.10 12.26 -0.88
C LYS A 302 7.73 12.87 -1.20
N SER A 303 7.74 14.08 -1.75
CA SER A 303 6.53 14.71 -2.28
C SER A 303 5.90 13.87 -3.40
N GLN A 304 4.61 14.05 -3.65
CA GLN A 304 3.94 13.28 -4.70
C GLN A 304 4.52 13.55 -6.09
N ASP A 305 4.88 14.80 -6.36
CA ASP A 305 5.48 15.18 -7.64
C ASP A 305 6.86 14.51 -7.84
N GLU A 306 7.69 14.47 -6.79
CA GLU A 306 8.97 13.76 -6.84
C GLU A 306 8.80 12.26 -7.06
N ARG A 307 7.77 11.66 -6.47
CA ARG A 307 7.46 10.23 -6.64
C ARG A 307 7.04 9.93 -8.07
N LEU A 308 6.12 10.71 -8.63
CA LEU A 308 5.67 10.56 -10.01
C LEU A 308 6.83 10.78 -11.00
N LYS A 309 7.66 11.81 -10.76
CA LYS A 309 8.85 12.06 -11.58
C LYS A 309 9.84 10.90 -11.52
N THR A 310 10.14 10.37 -10.32
CA THR A 310 11.03 9.21 -10.14
C THR A 310 10.50 7.99 -10.90
N LEU A 311 9.18 7.74 -10.83
CA LEU A 311 8.56 6.63 -11.55
C LEU A 311 8.60 6.80 -13.06
N ALA A 312 8.33 8.01 -13.55
CA ALA A 312 8.42 8.32 -14.97
C ALA A 312 9.86 8.12 -15.51
N SER A 313 10.86 8.64 -14.79
CA SER A 313 12.27 8.45 -15.13
C SER A 313 12.70 6.97 -15.08
N PHE A 314 12.18 6.19 -14.13
CA PHE A 314 12.43 4.75 -14.09
C PHE A 314 11.78 4.02 -15.27
N LYS A 315 10.53 4.32 -15.60
CA LYS A 315 9.85 3.75 -16.79
C LYS A 315 10.53 4.14 -18.11
N ALA A 316 11.11 5.33 -18.18
CA ALA A 316 11.88 5.79 -19.33
C ALA A 316 13.27 5.16 -19.45
N GLY A 317 13.73 4.37 -18.46
CA GLY A 317 15.07 3.75 -18.46
C GLY A 317 16.20 4.71 -18.08
N GLU A 318 15.87 5.87 -17.52
CA GLU A 318 16.85 6.87 -17.05
C GLU A 318 17.46 6.47 -15.69
N ILE A 319 16.74 5.64 -14.93
CA ILE A 319 17.14 5.09 -13.64
C ILE A 319 17.31 3.58 -13.78
N ASP A 320 18.45 3.04 -13.33
CA ASP A 320 18.78 1.63 -13.40
C ASP A 320 18.24 0.88 -12.16
N LEU A 321 18.42 1.45 -10.96
CA LEU A 321 17.99 0.86 -9.69
C LEU A 321 16.96 1.75 -8.97
N LEU A 322 15.75 1.24 -8.81
CA LEU A 322 14.71 1.87 -8.01
C LEU A 322 14.70 1.28 -6.60
N ILE A 323 15.08 2.07 -5.60
CA ILE A 323 15.09 1.64 -4.20
C ILE A 323 13.77 2.05 -3.55
N ALA A 324 12.92 1.09 -3.19
CA ALA A 324 11.57 1.36 -2.71
C ALA A 324 11.29 0.75 -1.34
N THR A 325 10.46 1.42 -0.54
CA THR A 325 9.82 0.80 0.63
C THR A 325 8.52 0.13 0.20
N ASP A 326 8.03 -0.86 0.97
CA ASP A 326 6.80 -1.58 0.65
C ASP A 326 5.60 -0.65 0.39
N VAL A 327 5.42 0.35 1.25
CA VAL A 327 4.31 1.31 1.10
C VAL A 327 4.41 2.08 -0.22
N ALA A 328 5.62 2.44 -0.65
CA ALA A 328 5.85 3.22 -1.86
C ALA A 328 6.02 2.35 -3.11
N GLY A 329 6.50 1.13 -2.95
CA GLY A 329 6.76 0.18 -4.05
C GLY A 329 5.56 -0.68 -4.45
N ARG A 330 4.53 -0.73 -3.61
CA ARG A 330 3.28 -1.43 -3.92
C ARG A 330 2.37 -0.57 -4.80
N GLY A 331 1.52 -1.21 -5.59
CA GLY A 331 0.59 -0.52 -6.50
C GLY A 331 1.29 0.21 -7.65
N LEU A 332 2.64 0.11 -7.77
CA LEU A 332 3.35 0.65 -8.91
C LEU A 332 3.04 -0.19 -10.16
N ASP A 333 2.72 0.50 -11.23
CA ASP A 333 2.68 -0.10 -12.56
C ASP A 333 4.12 -0.24 -13.10
N ILE A 334 4.87 -1.08 -12.41
CA ILE A 334 6.18 -1.55 -12.82
C ILE A 334 6.05 -3.06 -12.86
N ALA A 335 5.85 -3.59 -14.04
CA ALA A 335 5.77 -5.00 -14.31
C ALA A 335 6.93 -5.40 -15.24
N GLU A 336 7.19 -6.71 -15.31
CA GLU A 336 8.16 -7.29 -16.24
C GLU A 336 9.62 -6.88 -15.99
N LEU A 337 9.94 -6.52 -14.74
CA LEU A 337 11.33 -6.30 -14.39
C LEU A 337 12.11 -7.63 -14.49
N PRO A 338 13.33 -7.63 -15.05
CA PRO A 338 14.13 -8.84 -15.10
C PRO A 338 14.60 -9.29 -13.71
N LEU A 339 14.74 -8.34 -12.77
CA LEU A 339 15.37 -8.59 -11.48
C LEU A 339 14.70 -7.80 -10.35
N VAL A 340 14.46 -8.47 -9.23
CA VAL A 340 13.93 -7.89 -7.99
C VAL A 340 14.87 -8.26 -6.84
N PHE A 341 15.23 -7.28 -6.02
CA PHE A 341 15.97 -7.52 -4.79
C PHE A 341 15.09 -7.26 -3.57
N ASN A 342 14.99 -8.22 -2.68
CA ASN A 342 14.59 -8.01 -1.30
C ASN A 342 15.85 -7.75 -0.48
N PHE A 343 16.27 -6.49 -0.39
CA PHE A 343 17.45 -6.10 0.40
C PHE A 343 17.25 -6.39 1.88
N ASP A 344 16.02 -6.16 2.35
CA ASP A 344 15.53 -6.58 3.65
C ASP A 344 14.37 -7.57 3.47
N VAL A 345 14.32 -8.60 4.32
CA VAL A 345 13.18 -9.53 4.39
C VAL A 345 11.94 -8.73 4.80
N PRO A 346 10.79 -8.85 4.10
CA PRO A 346 9.60 -8.11 4.46
C PRO A 346 9.05 -8.51 5.82
N PHE A 347 8.41 -7.56 6.53
CA PHE A 347 7.78 -7.82 7.82
C PHE A 347 6.59 -8.77 7.73
N ASN A 348 5.86 -8.75 6.61
CA ASN A 348 4.74 -9.63 6.34
C ASN A 348 5.09 -10.60 5.21
N ALA A 349 4.76 -11.87 5.39
CA ALA A 349 5.02 -12.89 4.36
C ALA A 349 4.27 -12.62 3.05
N GLU A 350 3.08 -11.99 3.11
CA GLU A 350 2.30 -11.61 1.93
C GLU A 350 3.02 -10.55 1.09
N ASP A 351 3.77 -9.63 1.73
CA ASP A 351 4.58 -8.64 1.04
C ASP A 351 5.67 -9.27 0.17
N TYR A 352 6.20 -10.42 0.58
CA TYR A 352 7.13 -11.19 -0.22
C TYR A 352 6.55 -11.52 -1.60
N ILE A 353 5.32 -12.04 -1.64
CA ILE A 353 4.64 -12.37 -2.91
C ILE A 353 4.41 -11.11 -3.76
N HIS A 354 4.01 -10.00 -3.13
CA HIS A 354 3.80 -8.73 -3.83
C HIS A 354 5.09 -8.12 -4.38
N ARG A 355 6.24 -8.30 -3.70
CA ARG A 355 7.55 -7.83 -4.15
C ARG A 355 8.04 -8.66 -5.34
N ILE A 356 8.07 -9.99 -5.21
CA ILE A 356 8.55 -10.87 -6.30
C ILE A 356 7.61 -10.85 -7.51
N GLY A 357 6.32 -10.56 -7.30
CA GLY A 357 5.36 -10.36 -8.38
C GLY A 357 5.61 -9.14 -9.28
N ARG A 358 6.72 -8.39 -9.11
CA ARG A 358 7.19 -7.36 -10.06
C ARG A 358 8.00 -7.95 -11.21
N THR A 359 8.35 -9.22 -11.13
CA THR A 359 9.06 -9.98 -12.17
C THR A 359 8.30 -11.23 -12.55
N GLY A 360 8.71 -11.94 -13.58
CA GLY A 360 8.13 -13.23 -13.99
C GLY A 360 6.72 -13.16 -14.54
N ARG A 361 6.32 -12.06 -15.19
CA ARG A 361 4.98 -11.86 -15.77
C ARG A 361 4.94 -12.11 -17.26
N ALA A 362 3.73 -12.28 -17.80
CA ALA A 362 3.47 -12.48 -19.24
C ALA A 362 4.26 -13.64 -19.88
N GLY A 363 4.67 -14.65 -19.09
CA GLY A 363 5.45 -15.78 -19.58
C GLY A 363 6.97 -15.55 -19.60
N ALA A 364 7.46 -14.34 -19.27
CA ALA A 364 8.89 -14.06 -19.13
C ALA A 364 9.44 -14.66 -17.83
N LEU A 365 10.66 -15.17 -17.88
CA LEU A 365 11.40 -15.61 -16.69
C LEU A 365 11.94 -14.39 -15.95
N GLY A 366 11.77 -14.35 -14.64
CA GLY A 366 12.29 -13.30 -13.78
C GLY A 366 13.14 -13.86 -12.64
N VAL A 367 13.98 -13.02 -12.06
CA VAL A 367 14.82 -13.39 -10.92
C VAL A 367 14.45 -12.54 -9.71
N ALA A 368 14.24 -13.18 -8.57
CA ALA A 368 14.05 -12.53 -7.28
C ALA A 368 15.14 -12.97 -6.31
N VAL A 369 15.91 -12.03 -5.81
CA VAL A 369 17.02 -12.26 -4.87
C VAL A 369 16.64 -11.74 -3.50
N THR A 370 16.79 -12.55 -2.48
CA THR A 370 16.48 -12.19 -1.09
C THR A 370 17.70 -12.35 -0.20
N PHE A 371 18.07 -11.29 0.49
CA PHE A 371 19.15 -11.30 1.47
C PHE A 371 18.58 -11.57 2.86
N ILE A 372 19.12 -12.58 3.52
CA ILE A 372 18.68 -13.05 4.84
C ILE A 372 19.80 -12.76 5.83
N SER A 373 19.50 -12.01 6.87
CA SER A 373 20.38 -11.83 8.02
C SER A 373 20.01 -12.81 9.15
N PRO A 374 20.91 -13.08 10.11
CA PRO A 374 20.61 -13.96 11.24
C PRO A 374 19.39 -13.53 12.06
N SER A 375 19.07 -12.24 12.07
CA SER A 375 17.89 -11.67 12.77
C SER A 375 16.56 -12.01 12.08
N ASP A 376 16.57 -12.41 10.82
CA ASP A 376 15.36 -12.57 10.00
C ASP A 376 14.73 -13.97 10.08
N ALA A 377 15.28 -14.89 10.90
CA ALA A 377 14.87 -16.30 10.96
C ALA A 377 13.34 -16.48 11.15
N ARG A 378 12.69 -15.64 11.97
CA ARG A 378 11.24 -15.70 12.16
C ARG A 378 10.48 -15.31 10.89
N LEU A 379 10.88 -14.22 10.25
CA LEU A 379 10.23 -13.71 9.04
C LEU A 379 10.38 -14.71 7.88
N VAL A 380 11.56 -15.32 7.77
CA VAL A 380 11.83 -16.39 6.81
C VAL A 380 10.91 -17.59 7.05
N GLY A 381 10.75 -18.02 8.31
CA GLY A 381 9.84 -19.12 8.65
C GLY A 381 8.38 -18.84 8.30
N ASP A 382 7.94 -17.58 8.39
CA ASP A 382 6.56 -17.21 8.01
C ASP A 382 6.39 -17.17 6.48
N ILE A 383 7.43 -16.76 5.73
CA ILE A 383 7.46 -16.86 4.27
C ILE A 383 7.43 -18.33 3.81
N GLU A 384 8.25 -19.21 4.42
CA GLU A 384 8.26 -20.66 4.13
C GLU A 384 6.88 -21.31 4.30
N LYS A 385 6.17 -20.96 5.37
CA LYS A 385 4.79 -21.44 5.62
C LYS A 385 3.84 -20.97 4.50
N LEU A 386 3.98 -19.72 4.07
CA LEU A 386 3.11 -19.14 3.04
C LEU A 386 3.33 -19.79 1.67
N ILE A 387 4.61 -19.95 1.27
CA ILE A 387 4.95 -20.53 -0.04
C ILE A 387 4.97 -22.07 -0.02
N LYS A 388 4.82 -22.68 1.17
CA LYS A 388 4.86 -24.14 1.41
C LYS A 388 6.14 -24.81 0.88
N ARG A 389 7.26 -24.09 0.95
CA ARG A 389 8.58 -24.55 0.51
C ARG A 389 9.64 -24.01 1.47
N LYS A 390 10.68 -24.82 1.78
CA LYS A 390 11.87 -24.34 2.48
C LYS A 390 12.72 -23.47 1.58
N LEU A 391 13.38 -22.48 2.18
CA LEU A 391 14.26 -21.55 1.51
C LEU A 391 15.70 -22.03 1.68
N ASP A 392 16.28 -22.56 0.60
CA ASP A 392 17.68 -22.98 0.59
C ASP A 392 18.55 -21.77 0.23
N CYS A 393 19.48 -21.41 1.13
CA CYS A 393 20.44 -20.33 0.88
C CYS A 393 21.57 -20.81 -0.03
N GLU A 394 21.83 -20.04 -1.09
CA GLU A 394 22.95 -20.26 -1.98
C GLU A 394 24.27 -19.85 -1.30
N PRO A 395 25.40 -20.50 -1.65
CA PRO A 395 26.72 -20.07 -1.20
C PRO A 395 27.02 -18.65 -1.71
N LEU A 396 27.69 -17.86 -0.88
CA LEU A 396 28.10 -16.52 -1.29
C LEU A 396 29.13 -16.63 -2.44
N PRO A 397 28.95 -15.90 -3.54
CA PRO A 397 29.96 -15.81 -4.57
C PRO A 397 31.22 -15.16 -3.99
N THR A 398 32.37 -15.56 -4.48
CA THR A 398 33.65 -14.87 -4.17
C THR A 398 33.55 -13.47 -4.75
N LEU A 399 33.32 -12.50 -3.87
CA LEU A 399 33.35 -11.08 -4.26
C LEU A 399 34.85 -10.74 -4.44
N ASP A 400 35.23 -10.42 -5.66
CA ASP A 400 36.54 -9.78 -5.89
C ASP A 400 36.53 -8.46 -5.12
N ASP A 401 37.24 -8.48 -4.01
CA ASP A 401 37.35 -7.33 -3.11
C ASP A 401 38.20 -6.28 -3.87
N GLU A 402 37.52 -5.38 -4.59
CA GLU A 402 38.12 -4.11 -5.05
C GLU A 402 38.36 -3.18 -3.82
N ARG A 403 38.93 -3.73 -2.75
CA ARG A 403 39.64 -2.91 -1.79
C ARG A 403 40.91 -2.49 -2.47
N PRO A 404 41.15 -1.20 -2.74
CA PRO A 404 42.48 -0.74 -3.07
C PRO A 404 43.41 -1.28 -1.98
N PRO A 405 44.57 -1.86 -2.34
CA PRO A 405 45.46 -2.43 -1.36
C PRO A 405 45.66 -1.39 -0.27
N ARG A 406 45.28 -1.75 0.96
CA ARG A 406 45.51 -0.91 2.15
C ARG A 406 47.01 -0.63 2.10
N SER A 407 47.41 0.58 1.69
CA SER A 407 48.78 0.99 1.67
C SER A 407 49.37 0.60 3.03
N GLU A 408 50.24 -0.36 3.02
CA GLU A 408 50.97 -0.81 4.19
C GLU A 408 51.60 0.46 4.79
N ARG A 409 51.02 0.88 5.91
CA ARG A 409 51.64 1.90 6.72
C ARG A 409 53.02 1.33 7.06
N PRO A 410 54.13 2.01 6.69
CA PRO A 410 55.46 1.48 6.97
C PRO A 410 55.57 1.20 8.46
N PRO A 411 56.19 0.07 8.86
CA PRO A 411 56.34 -0.26 10.26
C PRO A 411 57.05 0.92 10.97
N ARG A 412 56.42 1.45 12.01
CA ARG A 412 57.10 2.37 12.94
C ARG A 412 58.27 1.61 13.48
N SER A 413 59.46 2.00 13.04
CA SER A 413 60.71 1.62 13.68
C SER A 413 60.70 2.15 15.10
N ASP A 414 60.38 1.27 16.06
CA ASP A 414 60.78 1.45 17.44
C ASP A 414 62.30 1.33 17.52
N PHE A 415 62.87 2.07 18.40
CA PHE A 415 64.25 2.22 18.81
C PHE A 415 65.03 3.39 18.20
N ALA A 416 64.84 4.52 18.86
CA ALA A 416 65.95 5.44 19.06
C ALA A 416 65.97 5.82 20.56
N GLU A 417 67.05 5.35 21.20
CA GLU A 417 67.39 5.56 22.59
C GLU A 417 67.37 7.03 22.98
N ARG A 418 66.85 7.33 24.15
CA ARG A 418 67.05 8.61 24.84
C ARG A 418 68.46 8.70 25.38
N PRO A 419 69.26 9.71 25.06
CA PRO A 419 70.46 10.01 25.83
C PRO A 419 70.07 10.76 27.11
N ALA A 420 70.88 10.46 28.14
CA ALA A 420 70.73 10.92 29.51
C ALA A 420 70.90 12.45 29.67
N ARG A 421 70.18 12.93 30.63
CA ARG A 421 70.13 14.27 31.21
C ARG A 421 71.48 14.63 31.77
N SER A 422 72.14 15.65 31.24
CA SER A 422 73.22 16.41 31.93
C SER A 422 72.69 17.76 32.32
N GLU A 423 72.76 18.04 33.61
CA GLU A 423 72.54 19.36 34.26
C GLU A 423 73.61 20.36 33.81
N ARG A 424 73.19 21.53 33.36
CA ARG A 424 73.93 22.77 33.57
C ARG A 424 72.97 23.94 33.67
N ARG A 425 73.26 24.71 34.73
CA ARG A 425 72.69 25.97 35.13
C ARG A 425 73.06 27.09 34.15
N ASP A 426 72.22 28.07 34.24
CA ASP A 426 72.37 29.51 34.36
C ASP A 426 72.04 30.41 33.17
N GLU A 427 71.10 31.26 33.47
CA GLU A 427 71.01 32.72 33.27
C GLU A 427 70.50 33.28 31.94
N ASP A 428 69.44 34.05 32.12
CA ASP A 428 69.02 35.30 31.48
C ASP A 428 68.38 35.33 30.08
N ALA A 429 67.30 35.98 30.17
CA ALA A 429 66.63 36.92 29.24
C ALA A 429 65.22 36.54 28.76
N ALA A 430 64.30 37.32 29.22
CA ALA A 430 62.87 37.35 28.97
C ALA A 430 62.49 37.70 27.54
N VAL A 431 61.60 36.90 26.93
CA VAL A 431 60.58 37.39 26.01
C VAL A 431 59.38 36.45 26.12
N PRO A 432 58.13 36.90 26.33
CA PRO A 432 56.96 36.04 26.52
C PRO A 432 56.38 35.64 25.17
N ARG A 433 56.41 34.34 24.86
CA ARG A 433 55.58 33.76 23.80
C ARG A 433 54.23 33.33 24.38
N ALA A 434 53.17 33.91 23.87
CA ALA A 434 51.79 33.65 24.18
C ALA A 434 51.45 32.16 24.02
N ARG A 435 51.07 31.52 25.11
CA ARG A 435 50.41 30.21 25.10
C ARG A 435 48.95 30.42 24.67
N SER A 436 48.55 29.86 23.51
CA SER A 436 47.14 29.73 23.15
C SER A 436 46.51 28.67 24.04
N ASN A 437 45.77 29.08 25.04
CA ASN A 437 44.87 28.23 25.80
C ASN A 437 43.67 27.93 24.94
N TYR A 438 43.60 26.73 24.40
CA TYR A 438 42.38 26.20 23.82
C TYR A 438 41.49 25.74 24.97
N SER A 439 40.61 26.61 25.44
CA SER A 439 39.50 26.26 26.31
C SER A 439 38.37 25.73 25.46
N PRO A 440 37.76 24.57 25.76
CA PRO A 440 36.59 24.12 25.05
C PRO A 440 35.46 25.14 25.25
N ARG A 441 34.92 25.63 24.12
CA ARG A 441 33.74 26.49 24.09
C ARG A 441 32.57 25.75 24.74
N PRO A 442 31.88 26.32 25.74
CA PRO A 442 30.67 25.72 26.28
C PRO A 442 29.61 25.64 25.17
N ALA A 443 28.90 24.51 25.09
CA ALA A 443 27.77 24.32 24.20
C ALA A 443 26.71 25.42 24.41
N PRO A 444 26.05 25.92 23.37
CA PRO A 444 25.01 26.92 23.52
C PRO A 444 23.90 26.34 24.40
N ARG A 445 23.59 27.00 25.50
CA ARG A 445 22.44 26.67 26.34
C ARG A 445 21.17 27.00 25.58
N SER A 446 20.22 26.07 25.60
CA SER A 446 18.85 26.28 25.10
C SER A 446 18.27 27.50 25.80
N THR A 447 17.72 28.46 25.05
CA THR A 447 17.00 29.62 25.56
C THR A 447 15.53 29.33 25.87
N ASP A 448 15.12 28.08 25.84
CA ASP A 448 13.76 27.68 26.16
C ASP A 448 13.63 27.38 27.67
N PRO A 449 12.84 28.15 28.43
CA PRO A 449 12.67 27.97 29.86
C PRO A 449 12.07 26.60 30.25
N PHE A 450 11.58 25.85 29.31
CA PHE A 450 10.95 24.54 29.51
C PHE A 450 11.97 23.43 29.86
N PHE A 451 13.26 23.62 29.50
CA PHE A 451 14.32 22.63 29.75
C PHE A 451 15.16 22.90 31.01
N ASP A 452 14.94 24.03 31.69
CA ASP A 452 15.75 24.42 32.85
C ASP A 452 15.14 24.03 34.21
N ARG A 453 13.96 23.36 34.23
CA ARG A 453 13.32 22.92 35.48
C ARG A 453 13.06 21.41 35.48
N PRO A 454 13.34 20.71 36.62
CA PRO A 454 12.89 19.31 36.76
C PRO A 454 11.37 19.25 36.69
N TYR A 455 10.85 18.20 36.00
CA TYR A 455 9.43 17.95 35.95
C TYR A 455 8.91 17.54 37.32
N GLU A 456 8.16 18.44 37.96
CA GLU A 456 7.38 18.11 39.15
C GLU A 456 5.97 17.74 38.73
N ALA A 457 5.59 16.48 38.98
CA ALA A 457 4.21 16.02 38.77
C ALA A 457 3.28 16.74 39.78
N SER A 458 2.41 17.61 39.28
CA SER A 458 1.42 18.30 40.13
C SER A 458 0.39 17.30 40.65
N THR A 459 0.45 16.98 41.91
CA THR A 459 -0.60 16.31 42.68
C THR A 459 -1.64 17.31 43.11
N GLY A 460 -2.52 17.71 42.21
CA GLY A 460 -3.62 18.61 42.55
C GLY A 460 -4.53 18.77 41.35
N ALA A 461 -5.77 18.30 41.47
CA ALA A 461 -6.80 18.42 40.47
C ALA A 461 -7.22 19.89 40.28
N THR A 462 -6.51 20.59 39.41
CA THR A 462 -6.94 21.89 38.86
C THR A 462 -7.03 21.75 37.35
N SER A 463 -8.20 22.06 36.80
CA SER A 463 -8.50 22.05 35.38
C SER A 463 -7.49 22.89 34.58
N PRO A 464 -7.11 22.47 33.36
CA PRO A 464 -6.13 23.18 32.52
C PRO A 464 -6.54 24.63 32.25
N VAL A 465 -5.57 25.52 32.13
CA VAL A 465 -5.79 26.98 31.95
C VAL A 465 -6.66 27.33 30.74
N TRP A 466 -6.67 26.48 29.70
CA TRP A 466 -7.53 26.64 28.52
C TRP A 466 -9.01 26.36 28.81
N GLU A 467 -9.35 25.52 29.80
CA GLU A 467 -10.72 25.28 30.25
C GLU A 467 -11.24 26.48 31.05
N GLN A 468 -10.41 27.09 31.89
CA GLN A 468 -10.76 28.31 32.65
C GLN A 468 -10.99 29.52 31.74
N ALA A 469 -10.24 29.63 30.63
CA ALA A 469 -10.45 30.67 29.63
C ALA A 469 -11.78 30.51 28.85
N ALA A 470 -12.24 29.28 28.66
CA ALA A 470 -13.51 28.99 27.99
C ALA A 470 -14.75 29.30 28.88
N GLU A 471 -14.62 29.21 30.21
CA GLU A 471 -15.70 29.58 31.15
C GLU A 471 -15.83 31.11 31.32
N ALA A 472 -14.72 31.85 31.28
CA ALA A 472 -14.74 33.31 31.41
C ALA A 472 -15.38 34.07 30.23
N GLN A 473 -15.58 33.42 29.09
CA GLN A 473 -16.20 34.00 27.89
C GLN A 473 -17.70 33.66 27.72
N ARG A 474 -18.29 32.88 28.61
CA ARG A 474 -19.75 32.62 28.57
C ARG A 474 -20.52 33.76 29.21
N LYS A 475 -20.86 34.77 28.41
CA LYS A 475 -21.95 35.69 28.77
C LYS A 475 -23.28 34.91 28.76
N PRO A 476 -24.16 35.06 29.75
CA PRO A 476 -25.44 34.41 29.73
C PRO A 476 -26.31 35.03 28.61
N SER A 477 -26.44 34.32 27.50
CA SER A 477 -27.42 34.65 26.47
C SER A 477 -28.78 34.16 26.94
N GLY A 478 -29.70 35.07 27.20
CA GLY A 478 -31.10 34.76 27.49
C GLY A 478 -31.75 33.98 26.34
N PRO A 479 -32.91 33.33 26.60
CA PRO A 479 -33.53 32.45 25.63
C PRO A 479 -33.94 33.19 24.35
N SER A 480 -33.49 32.68 23.22
CA SER A 480 -33.83 33.19 21.89
C SER A 480 -35.32 33.10 21.65
N ARG A 481 -35.95 34.21 21.17
CA ARG A 481 -37.40 34.32 20.87
C ARG A 481 -37.89 33.37 19.76
N TYR A 482 -37.02 32.59 19.16
CA TYR A 482 -37.33 31.68 18.03
C TYR A 482 -37.32 30.19 18.39
N ILE A 483 -37.09 29.81 19.66
CA ILE A 483 -37.13 28.40 20.08
C ILE A 483 -38.48 28.11 20.72
N LYS A 484 -39.36 27.39 20.01
CA LYS A 484 -40.60 26.83 20.56
C LYS A 484 -40.23 25.75 21.59
N PRO A 485 -40.92 25.72 22.77
CA PRO A 485 -40.66 24.69 23.79
C PRO A 485 -40.98 23.29 23.23
N LYS A 486 -40.10 22.32 23.51
CA LYS A 486 -40.32 20.91 23.19
C LYS A 486 -41.57 20.42 23.90
N ARG A 487 -42.53 19.86 23.17
CA ARG A 487 -43.67 19.13 23.71
C ARG A 487 -43.16 18.00 24.61
N GLN A 488 -43.66 17.94 25.85
CA GLN A 488 -43.44 16.80 26.75
C GLN A 488 -44.04 15.55 26.11
N MET A 489 -43.21 14.52 25.99
CA MET A 489 -43.67 13.20 25.56
C MET A 489 -44.40 12.52 26.71
N ALA A 490 -45.49 11.83 26.40
CA ALA A 490 -46.29 11.08 27.36
C ALA A 490 -45.45 10.00 28.06
N ALA A 491 -45.72 9.76 29.33
CA ALA A 491 -44.99 8.93 30.27
C ALA A 491 -44.88 7.41 29.91
N LEU A 492 -45.33 6.99 28.72
CA LEU A 492 -45.28 5.58 28.28
C LEU A 492 -43.87 5.09 27.87
N PHE A 493 -42.88 5.98 27.77
CA PHE A 493 -41.52 5.62 27.31
C PHE A 493 -40.42 6.07 28.27
N ALA A 494 -40.71 6.27 29.57
CA ALA A 494 -39.67 6.56 30.54
C ALA A 494 -39.00 5.24 31.01
N PRO A 495 -37.68 5.15 31.08
CA PRO A 495 -37.02 3.98 31.63
C PRO A 495 -37.29 3.86 33.11
N LYS A 496 -37.63 2.65 33.57
CA LYS A 496 -37.89 2.30 34.97
C LYS A 496 -36.58 2.49 35.77
N GLN A 497 -36.60 3.38 36.76
CA GLN A 497 -35.51 3.44 37.74
C GLN A 497 -35.59 2.22 38.64
N VAL A 498 -34.48 1.47 38.72
CA VAL A 498 -34.29 0.38 39.69
C VAL A 498 -33.93 1.05 41.02
N VAL A 499 -34.83 0.93 41.99
CA VAL A 499 -34.57 1.28 43.39
C VAL A 499 -34.05 0.00 44.04
N GLU A 500 -32.80 0.00 44.44
CA GLU A 500 -32.28 -0.99 45.41
C GLU A 500 -32.93 -0.74 46.75
N ALA A 501 -33.67 -1.74 47.28
CA ALA A 501 -34.14 -1.78 48.65
C ALA A 501 -33.42 -2.90 49.37
N ASP A 502 -32.74 -2.50 50.42
CA ASP A 502 -32.06 -3.32 51.43
C ASP A 502 -33.06 -4.10 52.29
N GLY A 503 -32.68 -5.31 52.59
CA GLY A 503 -32.82 -6.17 53.74
C GLY A 503 -34.15 -6.37 54.48
N GLY A 504 -34.47 -7.65 54.73
CA GLY A 504 -35.21 -8.04 55.89
C GLY A 504 -36.23 -9.18 55.70
N SER A 505 -35.82 -10.36 56.00
CA SER A 505 -36.45 -11.55 56.56
C SER A 505 -37.96 -11.66 56.73
N ASP A 506 -38.39 -12.86 56.47
CA ASP A 506 -39.26 -13.79 57.16
C ASP A 506 -40.58 -14.22 56.49
N TYR A 507 -40.66 -15.56 56.35
CA TYR A 507 -41.80 -16.49 56.50
C TYR A 507 -43.17 -16.14 55.88
N ASP A 508 -43.73 -16.94 55.04
CA ASP A 508 -44.46 -18.18 55.32
C ASP A 508 -45.10 -18.78 54.06
N ALA A 509 -45.37 -20.05 54.17
CA ALA A 509 -45.93 -20.94 53.19
C ALA A 509 -47.39 -20.68 52.88
N SER A 510 -47.80 -21.10 51.71
CA SER A 510 -49.01 -21.90 51.47
C SER A 510 -49.66 -21.65 50.10
N GLN A 511 -49.72 -22.72 49.34
CA GLN A 511 -50.88 -23.29 48.61
C GLN A 511 -51.67 -22.30 47.71
N GLU A 512 -52.05 -22.60 46.58
CA GLU A 512 -52.62 -23.72 45.86
C GLU A 512 -53.14 -23.27 44.51
N LYS A 513 -52.93 -24.08 43.52
CA LYS A 513 -53.86 -24.58 42.50
C LYS A 513 -54.67 -23.65 41.58
N ILE A 514 -54.61 -24.09 40.35
CA ILE A 514 -55.69 -24.43 39.40
C ILE A 514 -55.96 -23.39 38.28
N ALA A 515 -55.60 -23.88 37.08
CA ALA A 515 -56.41 -23.96 35.86
C ALA A 515 -56.92 -22.69 35.15
N GLY A 516 -56.62 -22.67 33.91
CA GLY A 516 -57.29 -21.88 32.89
C GLY A 516 -56.40 -21.72 31.69
#